data_ac9be157badd22834234520163171a37
#
_entry.id   ac9be157badd22834234520163171a37
#
_cell.length_a   1.000
_cell.length_b   1.000
_cell.length_c   1.000
_cell.angle_alpha   90.00
_cell.angle_beta   90.00
_cell.angle_gamma   90.00
#
_symmetry.space_group_name_H-M   'P 1'
#
loop_
_entity.id
_entity.type
_entity.pdbx_description
1 polymer ?
#
loop_
_entity_poly.entity_id
_entity_poly.type
_entity_poly.pdbx_seq_one_letter_code
_entity_poly.pdbx_strand_id
1 'polypeptide(L)'
;NKKGELKLQHIAIEGMDGVGKTTVSKLLAERLGYKFVDKNLRELFDDGDSYENYVRIRDKVNASPDRLFTAWFYALGNIYLHTAHAKEKIVTDRYFLSNYAWSGTDNNTEVYDLLVKKLGFPDLTVILYADEHAILSRLRHRDELDSDIKKVTLAKEKYEKMIYFCEKYKMSYMVIDTSNLS
;
A
#
# COMPACT_ATOMS: atom_id res chain seq x y z
N ASN A 1 -19.51 29.76 -12.78
CA ASN A 1 -18.57 28.69 -13.01
C ASN A 1 -18.27 27.97 -11.69
N LYS A 2 -19.12 26.98 -11.32
CA LYS A 2 -18.75 26.04 -10.28
C LYS A 2 -17.68 25.13 -10.90
N LYS A 3 -16.41 25.34 -10.57
CA LYS A 3 -15.37 24.30 -10.75
C LYS A 3 -15.91 23.05 -10.06
N GLY A 4 -16.14 21.99 -10.82
CA GLY A 4 -16.56 20.71 -10.25
C GLY A 4 -15.51 20.26 -9.25
N GLU A 5 -15.87 20.17 -7.98
CA GLU A 5 -15.05 19.53 -6.97
C GLU A 5 -14.82 18.10 -7.42
N LEU A 6 -13.57 17.76 -7.72
CA LEU A 6 -13.15 16.37 -7.90
C LEU A 6 -13.45 15.64 -6.59
N LYS A 7 -14.55 14.90 -6.55
CA LYS A 7 -14.93 14.09 -5.38
C LYS A 7 -14.13 12.78 -5.43
N LEU A 8 -12.88 12.83 -4.98
CA LEU A 8 -12.10 11.62 -4.78
C LEU A 8 -12.82 10.73 -3.74
N GLN A 9 -12.97 9.45 -4.04
CA GLN A 9 -13.56 8.47 -3.12
C GLN A 9 -12.47 7.64 -2.45
N HIS A 10 -11.42 7.29 -3.19
CA HIS A 10 -10.31 6.48 -2.70
C HIS A 10 -8.96 7.13 -3.05
N ILE A 11 -8.20 7.44 -2.01
CA ILE A 11 -6.81 7.90 -2.11
C ILE A 11 -5.92 6.80 -1.52
N ALA A 12 -5.00 6.24 -2.31
CA ALA A 12 -4.04 5.25 -1.84
C ALA A 12 -2.68 5.90 -1.58
N ILE A 13 -2.12 5.68 -0.40
CA ILE A 13 -0.77 6.10 -0.04
C ILE A 13 0.15 4.88 -0.09
N GLU A 14 1.13 4.93 -0.97
CA GLU A 14 2.04 3.82 -1.27
C GLU A 14 3.49 4.20 -0.98
N GLY A 15 4.39 3.24 -0.97
CA GLY A 15 5.82 3.44 -0.73
C GLY A 15 6.43 2.39 0.18
N MET A 16 7.74 2.51 0.42
CA MET A 16 8.49 1.60 1.28
C MET A 16 8.18 1.80 2.76
N ASP A 17 8.59 0.85 3.61
CA ASP A 17 8.53 1.04 5.05
C ASP A 17 9.50 2.16 5.47
N GLY A 18 9.13 2.92 6.50
CA GLY A 18 9.93 4.07 6.98
C GLY A 18 9.75 5.40 6.23
N VAL A 19 8.91 5.47 5.17
CA VAL A 19 8.68 6.73 4.43
C VAL A 19 7.57 7.62 5.01
N GLY A 20 6.88 7.17 6.07
CA GLY A 20 5.84 7.95 6.74
C GLY A 20 4.41 7.70 6.23
N LYS A 21 4.15 6.63 5.48
CA LYS A 21 2.82 6.33 4.92
C LYS A 21 1.68 6.41 5.94
N THR A 22 1.80 5.70 7.04
CA THR A 22 0.75 5.62 8.05
C THR A 22 0.45 7.00 8.67
N THR A 23 1.48 7.79 8.93
CA THR A 23 1.33 9.15 9.44
C THR A 23 0.60 10.04 8.43
N VAL A 24 1.05 10.03 7.18
CA VAL A 24 0.44 10.83 6.10
C VAL A 24 -0.99 10.39 5.84
N SER A 25 -1.26 9.08 5.78
CA SER A 25 -2.60 8.55 5.52
C SER A 25 -3.60 8.94 6.61
N LYS A 26 -3.20 8.85 7.89
CA LYS A 26 -4.05 9.26 9.02
C LYS A 26 -4.35 10.75 9.00
N LEU A 27 -3.33 11.58 8.85
CA LEU A 27 -3.48 13.04 8.79
C LEU A 27 -4.34 13.49 7.60
N LEU A 28 -4.13 12.86 6.44
CA LEU A 28 -4.91 13.17 5.25
C LEU A 28 -6.38 12.78 5.42
N ALA A 29 -6.62 11.57 5.95
CA ALA A 29 -7.98 11.08 6.22
C ALA A 29 -8.71 12.01 7.18
N GLU A 30 -8.07 12.42 8.28
CA GLU A 30 -8.63 13.36 9.26
C GLU A 30 -8.96 14.70 8.61
N ARG A 31 -8.04 15.30 7.86
CA ARG A 31 -8.24 16.61 7.20
C ARG A 31 -9.35 16.59 6.15
N LEU A 32 -9.55 15.46 5.47
CA LEU A 32 -10.59 15.32 4.45
C LEU A 32 -11.93 14.83 5.01
N GLY A 33 -11.97 14.39 6.28
CA GLY A 33 -13.13 13.71 6.84
C GLY A 33 -13.38 12.35 6.19
N TYR A 34 -12.31 11.66 5.79
CA TYR A 34 -12.33 10.33 5.17
C TYR A 34 -12.01 9.26 6.21
N LYS A 35 -12.43 8.03 5.95
CA LYS A 35 -12.05 6.88 6.76
C LYS A 35 -10.61 6.47 6.43
N PHE A 36 -9.78 6.33 7.46
CA PHE A 36 -8.46 5.73 7.34
C PHE A 36 -8.59 4.21 7.36
N VAL A 37 -7.92 3.51 6.42
CA VAL A 37 -7.90 2.05 6.34
C VAL A 37 -6.47 1.56 6.15
N ASP A 38 -6.01 0.73 7.08
CA ASP A 38 -4.76 -0.03 6.95
C ASP A 38 -5.02 -1.52 7.22
N LYS A 39 -4.09 -2.38 6.80
CA LYS A 39 -4.13 -3.82 7.11
C LYS A 39 -5.54 -4.42 6.99
N ASN A 40 -6.20 -4.11 5.88
CA ASN A 40 -7.59 -4.46 5.60
C ASN A 40 -7.93 -5.96 5.81
N LEU A 41 -6.97 -6.89 5.61
CA LEU A 41 -7.16 -8.30 5.90
C LEU A 41 -7.31 -8.62 7.39
N ARG A 42 -6.89 -7.71 8.28
CA ARG A 42 -7.10 -7.88 9.72
C ARG A 42 -8.59 -8.07 10.04
N GLU A 43 -9.43 -7.26 9.44
CA GLU A 43 -10.88 -7.32 9.67
C GLU A 43 -11.51 -8.66 9.24
N LEU A 44 -10.83 -9.45 8.40
CA LEU A 44 -11.27 -10.80 8.02
C LEU A 44 -10.80 -11.89 8.99
N PHE A 45 -9.70 -11.67 9.69
CA PHE A 45 -9.02 -12.71 10.46
C PHE A 45 -9.12 -12.53 11.97
N ASP A 46 -9.43 -11.32 12.41
CA ASP A 46 -9.48 -10.95 13.81
C ASP A 46 -10.74 -10.14 14.13
N ASP A 47 -11.26 -10.33 15.34
CA ASP A 47 -12.36 -9.57 15.90
C ASP A 47 -11.86 -8.39 16.75
N GLY A 48 -12.63 -7.32 16.78
CA GLY A 48 -12.31 -6.13 17.58
C GLY A 48 -10.95 -5.52 17.21
N ASP A 49 -10.11 -5.28 18.20
CA ASP A 49 -8.79 -4.68 18.04
C ASP A 49 -7.64 -5.69 18.00
N SER A 50 -7.93 -6.99 17.94
CA SER A 50 -6.92 -8.04 17.82
C SER A 50 -6.20 -7.98 16.46
N TYR A 51 -4.95 -8.45 16.45
CA TYR A 51 -4.09 -8.59 15.26
C TYR A 51 -3.43 -9.98 15.20
N GLU A 52 -3.72 -10.87 16.14
CA GLU A 52 -2.95 -12.10 16.34
C GLU A 52 -3.04 -13.05 15.15
N ASN A 53 -4.25 -13.32 14.68
CA ASN A 53 -4.46 -14.18 13.52
C ASN A 53 -3.91 -13.58 12.25
N TYR A 54 -4.18 -12.27 12.01
CA TYR A 54 -3.64 -11.57 10.87
C TYR A 54 -2.12 -11.63 10.81
N VAL A 55 -1.43 -11.32 11.92
CA VAL A 55 0.04 -11.33 11.98
C VAL A 55 0.57 -12.74 11.71
N ARG A 56 0.04 -13.74 12.38
CA ARG A 56 0.44 -15.14 12.22
C ARG A 56 0.26 -15.64 10.78
N ILE A 57 -0.87 -15.32 10.15
CA ILE A 57 -1.17 -15.72 8.76
C ILE A 57 -0.28 -14.95 7.80
N ARG A 58 -0.16 -13.62 7.93
CA ARG A 58 0.71 -12.77 7.12
C ARG A 58 2.15 -13.24 7.14
N ASP A 59 2.70 -13.56 8.32
CA ASP A 59 4.09 -13.97 8.45
C ASP A 59 4.33 -15.32 7.77
N LYS A 60 3.37 -16.25 7.89
CA LYS A 60 3.41 -17.53 7.15
C LYS A 60 3.37 -17.33 5.65
N VAL A 61 2.52 -16.42 5.15
CA VAL A 61 2.43 -16.09 3.73
C VAL A 61 3.72 -15.44 3.23
N ASN A 62 4.25 -14.46 3.97
CA ASN A 62 5.48 -13.75 3.60
C ASN A 62 6.72 -14.64 3.61
N ALA A 63 6.73 -15.71 4.41
CA ALA A 63 7.79 -16.73 4.40
C ALA A 63 7.73 -17.64 3.18
N SER A 64 6.63 -17.66 2.43
CA SER A 64 6.50 -18.48 1.22
C SER A 64 7.38 -17.95 0.09
N PRO A 65 8.14 -18.81 -0.61
CA PRO A 65 8.84 -18.42 -1.83
C PRO A 65 7.89 -18.27 -3.03
N ASP A 66 6.67 -18.80 -2.94
CA ASP A 66 5.68 -18.76 -4.01
C ASP A 66 5.05 -17.38 -4.13
N ARG A 67 5.44 -16.65 -5.18
CA ARG A 67 4.94 -15.30 -5.45
C ARG A 67 3.49 -15.28 -5.96
N LEU A 68 3.00 -16.33 -6.56
CA LEU A 68 1.60 -16.46 -6.93
C LEU A 68 0.73 -16.53 -5.67
N PHE A 69 1.14 -17.33 -4.69
CA PHE A 69 0.43 -17.44 -3.42
C PHE A 69 0.38 -16.11 -2.66
N THR A 70 1.54 -15.39 -2.55
CA THR A 70 1.58 -14.09 -1.88
C THR A 70 0.76 -13.04 -2.65
N ALA A 71 0.78 -13.05 -3.98
CA ALA A 71 -0.02 -12.14 -4.80
C ALA A 71 -1.52 -12.33 -4.54
N TRP A 72 -2.01 -13.55 -4.51
CA TRP A 72 -3.41 -13.86 -4.23
C TRP A 72 -3.83 -13.51 -2.80
N PHE A 73 -2.97 -13.74 -1.82
CA PHE A 73 -3.26 -13.34 -0.45
C PHE A 73 -3.50 -11.83 -0.32
N TYR A 74 -2.60 -11.02 -0.88
CA TYR A 74 -2.79 -9.57 -0.84
C TYR A 74 -3.88 -9.08 -1.80
N ALA A 75 -4.14 -9.81 -2.89
CA ALA A 75 -5.30 -9.56 -3.76
C ALA A 75 -6.62 -9.74 -3.00
N LEU A 76 -6.73 -10.75 -2.14
CA LEU A 76 -7.90 -10.91 -1.27
C LEU A 76 -8.14 -9.65 -0.43
N GLY A 77 -7.07 -9.05 0.11
CA GLY A 77 -7.16 -7.77 0.83
C GLY A 77 -7.67 -6.62 -0.05
N ASN A 78 -7.22 -6.53 -1.29
CA ASN A 78 -7.70 -5.51 -2.23
C ASN A 78 -9.19 -5.70 -2.55
N ILE A 79 -9.63 -6.94 -2.76
CA ILE A 79 -11.03 -7.29 -3.02
C ILE A 79 -11.90 -6.98 -1.79
N TYR A 80 -11.45 -7.39 -0.60
CA TYR A 80 -12.17 -7.11 0.64
C TYR A 80 -12.36 -5.61 0.86
N LEU A 81 -11.29 -4.83 0.74
CA LEU A 81 -11.34 -3.37 0.87
C LEU A 81 -12.36 -2.77 -0.10
N HIS A 82 -12.31 -3.15 -1.38
CA HIS A 82 -13.24 -2.68 -2.39
C HIS A 82 -14.71 -3.00 -2.03
N THR A 83 -14.95 -4.18 -1.46
CA THR A 83 -16.30 -4.62 -1.09
C THR A 83 -16.79 -3.95 0.20
N ALA A 84 -15.95 -3.94 1.25
CA ALA A 84 -16.32 -3.43 2.56
C ALA A 84 -16.51 -1.91 2.58
N HIS A 85 -15.74 -1.18 1.75
CA HIS A 85 -15.72 0.28 1.74
C HIS A 85 -16.29 0.92 0.46
N ALA A 86 -17.06 0.17 -0.33
CA ALA A 86 -17.58 0.60 -1.64
C ALA A 86 -18.39 1.92 -1.62
N LYS A 87 -18.93 2.31 -0.48
CA LYS A 87 -19.76 3.52 -0.31
C LYS A 87 -19.08 4.60 0.56
N GLU A 88 -17.88 4.33 1.04
CA GLU A 88 -17.15 5.22 1.93
C GLU A 88 -16.08 6.00 1.15
N LYS A 89 -15.74 7.19 1.67
CA LYS A 89 -14.55 7.91 1.24
C LYS A 89 -13.38 7.45 2.09
N ILE A 90 -12.34 6.92 1.47
CA ILE A 90 -11.24 6.28 2.18
C ILE A 90 -9.87 6.82 1.78
N VAL A 91 -8.95 6.83 2.75
CA VAL A 91 -7.51 6.92 2.53
C VAL A 91 -6.90 5.61 3.00
N THR A 92 -6.18 4.93 2.12
CA THR A 92 -5.55 3.63 2.44
C THR A 92 -4.05 3.76 2.62
N ASP A 93 -3.51 3.11 3.65
CA ASP A 93 -2.08 2.82 3.78
C ASP A 93 -1.81 1.51 3.04
N ARG A 94 -1.28 1.60 1.83
CA ARG A 94 -1.05 0.54 0.84
C ARG A 94 -2.31 0.09 0.10
N TYR A 95 -2.10 -0.31 -1.15
CA TYR A 95 -3.10 -0.93 -2.01
C TYR A 95 -2.40 -1.77 -3.10
N PHE A 96 -2.75 -1.58 -4.39
CA PHE A 96 -2.23 -2.37 -5.51
C PHE A 96 -0.71 -2.32 -5.66
N LEU A 97 -0.11 -1.14 -5.52
CA LEU A 97 1.32 -0.98 -5.81
C LEU A 97 2.18 -1.77 -4.83
N SER A 98 1.82 -1.75 -3.54
CA SER A 98 2.52 -2.56 -2.54
C SER A 98 2.40 -4.05 -2.84
N ASN A 99 1.20 -4.54 -3.19
CA ASN A 99 1.04 -5.94 -3.58
C ASN A 99 1.94 -6.29 -4.78
N TYR A 100 1.86 -5.50 -5.86
CA TYR A 100 2.66 -5.74 -7.06
C TYR A 100 4.17 -5.64 -6.80
N ALA A 101 4.61 -4.62 -6.08
CA ALA A 101 6.04 -4.42 -5.80
C ALA A 101 6.67 -5.60 -5.06
N TRP A 102 5.94 -6.24 -4.14
CA TRP A 102 6.46 -7.35 -3.33
C TRP A 102 6.17 -8.73 -3.93
N SER A 103 5.06 -8.91 -4.60
CA SER A 103 4.59 -10.22 -5.07
C SER A 103 4.50 -10.36 -6.58
N GLY A 104 4.46 -9.24 -7.33
CA GLY A 104 4.36 -9.25 -8.79
C GLY A 104 5.61 -9.81 -9.46
N THR A 105 5.39 -10.70 -10.43
CA THR A 105 6.41 -11.29 -11.32
C THR A 105 5.82 -11.44 -12.72
N ASP A 106 6.66 -11.73 -13.72
CA ASP A 106 6.18 -11.97 -15.09
C ASP A 106 5.21 -13.17 -15.15
N ASN A 107 5.37 -14.13 -14.22
CA ASN A 107 4.56 -15.35 -14.18
C ASN A 107 3.21 -15.20 -13.47
N ASN A 108 2.90 -14.06 -12.89
CA ASN A 108 1.63 -13.85 -12.19
C ASN A 108 0.95 -12.50 -12.54
N THR A 109 1.31 -11.95 -13.69
CA THR A 109 0.77 -10.67 -14.19
C THR A 109 -0.76 -10.69 -14.31
N GLU A 110 -1.34 -11.85 -14.68
CA GLU A 110 -2.80 -12.02 -14.85
C GLU A 110 -3.57 -11.77 -13.56
N VAL A 111 -2.97 -11.98 -12.38
CA VAL A 111 -3.60 -11.63 -11.09
C VAL A 111 -3.91 -10.14 -11.05
N TYR A 112 -2.94 -9.32 -11.45
CA TYR A 112 -3.06 -7.86 -11.42
C TYR A 112 -3.93 -7.34 -12.56
N ASP A 113 -3.86 -7.93 -13.75
CA ASP A 113 -4.76 -7.61 -14.87
C ASP A 113 -6.22 -7.87 -14.46
N LEU A 114 -6.48 -8.98 -13.76
CA LEU A 114 -7.81 -9.31 -13.25
C LEU A 114 -8.27 -8.33 -12.16
N LEU A 115 -7.40 -8.00 -11.19
CA LEU A 115 -7.71 -7.04 -10.13
C LEU A 115 -8.07 -5.67 -10.71
N VAL A 116 -7.24 -5.15 -11.59
CA VAL A 116 -7.46 -3.86 -12.25
C VAL A 116 -8.78 -3.86 -13.02
N LYS A 117 -9.03 -4.91 -13.79
CA LYS A 117 -10.28 -5.06 -14.58
C LYS A 117 -11.53 -5.11 -13.70
N LYS A 118 -11.46 -5.71 -12.52
CA LYS A 118 -12.62 -5.94 -11.65
C LYS A 118 -12.86 -4.84 -10.64
N LEU A 119 -11.80 -4.24 -10.11
CA LEU A 119 -11.87 -3.27 -9.01
C LEU A 119 -11.67 -1.82 -9.47
N GLY A 120 -11.04 -1.60 -10.63
CA GLY A 120 -10.60 -0.27 -11.04
C GLY A 120 -9.40 0.22 -10.23
N PHE A 121 -9.16 1.52 -10.26
CA PHE A 121 -8.05 2.19 -9.55
C PHE A 121 -8.56 3.07 -8.42
N PRO A 122 -7.73 3.39 -7.43
CA PRO A 122 -7.94 4.58 -6.60
C PRO A 122 -8.06 5.83 -7.49
N ASP A 123 -8.85 6.79 -7.05
CA ASP A 123 -8.95 8.07 -7.78
C ASP A 123 -7.62 8.83 -7.82
N LEU A 124 -6.80 8.64 -6.77
CA LEU A 124 -5.44 9.15 -6.69
C LEU A 124 -4.55 8.14 -5.94
N THR A 125 -3.39 7.87 -6.50
CA THR A 125 -2.31 7.13 -5.83
C THR A 125 -1.16 8.09 -5.53
N VAL A 126 -0.73 8.16 -4.28
CA VAL A 126 0.42 8.95 -3.84
C VAL A 126 1.53 8.00 -3.43
N ILE A 127 2.64 8.03 -4.15
CA ILE A 127 3.84 7.24 -3.82
C ILE A 127 4.76 8.13 -3.00
N LEU A 128 4.95 7.79 -1.72
CA LEU A 128 5.94 8.42 -0.88
C LEU A 128 7.29 7.78 -1.14
N TYR A 129 8.24 8.57 -1.60
CA TYR A 129 9.62 8.19 -1.79
C TYR A 129 10.48 8.74 -0.65
N ALA A 130 11.51 8.02 -0.27
CA ALA A 130 12.64 8.55 0.49
C ALA A 130 13.91 7.80 0.07
N ASP A 131 15.07 8.45 0.19
CA ASP A 131 16.35 7.80 -0.04
C ASP A 131 16.65 6.77 1.07
N GLU A 132 17.59 5.86 0.80
CA GLU A 132 17.96 4.78 1.71
C GLU A 132 18.44 5.29 3.07
N HIS A 133 19.16 6.41 3.09
CA HIS A 133 19.68 7.00 4.33
C HIS A 133 18.55 7.50 5.21
N ALA A 134 17.59 8.22 4.65
CA ALA A 134 16.42 8.72 5.36
C ALA A 134 15.55 7.56 5.88
N ILE A 135 15.33 6.52 5.07
CA ILE A 135 14.60 5.31 5.48
C ILE A 135 15.30 4.63 6.64
N LEU A 136 16.61 4.36 6.52
CA LEU A 136 17.39 3.71 7.58
C LEU A 136 17.37 4.50 8.89
N SER A 137 17.54 5.82 8.81
CA SER A 137 17.50 6.69 9.99
C SER A 137 16.17 6.58 10.73
N ARG A 138 15.06 6.64 10.00
CA ARG A 138 13.71 6.57 10.58
C ARG A 138 13.38 5.19 11.15
N LEU A 139 13.77 4.12 10.47
CA LEU A 139 13.55 2.75 10.96
C LEU A 139 14.35 2.51 12.25
N ARG A 140 15.63 2.89 12.30
CA ARG A 140 16.45 2.77 13.51
C ARG A 140 15.93 3.60 14.68
N HIS A 141 15.40 4.79 14.39
CA HIS A 141 14.79 5.63 15.43
C HIS A 141 13.51 4.99 16.00
N ARG A 142 12.77 4.25 15.18
CA ARG A 142 11.56 3.50 15.60
C ARG A 142 11.93 2.27 16.43
N ASP A 143 12.87 1.47 15.96
CA ASP A 143 13.41 0.28 16.61
C ASP A 143 14.75 -0.11 15.95
N GLU A 144 15.83 -0.20 16.72
CA GLU A 144 17.15 -0.57 16.21
C GLU A 144 17.19 -1.99 15.60
N LEU A 145 16.29 -2.87 16.02
CA LEU A 145 16.16 -4.25 15.53
C LEU A 145 15.02 -4.41 14.52
N ASP A 146 14.48 -3.31 14.00
CA ASP A 146 13.36 -3.34 13.05
C ASP A 146 13.70 -4.25 11.84
N SER A 147 12.84 -5.24 11.62
CA SER A 147 13.01 -6.21 10.53
C SER A 147 13.00 -5.58 9.14
N ASP A 148 12.43 -4.39 8.99
CA ASP A 148 12.33 -3.68 7.72
C ASP A 148 13.66 -3.04 7.30
N ILE A 149 14.62 -2.89 8.23
CA ILE A 149 15.98 -2.41 7.93
C ILE A 149 16.64 -3.27 6.83
N LYS A 150 16.44 -4.58 6.87
CA LYS A 150 16.98 -5.51 5.86
C LYS A 150 16.37 -5.33 4.46
N LYS A 151 15.24 -4.66 4.37
CA LYS A 151 14.52 -4.43 3.10
C LYS A 151 14.91 -3.13 2.42
N VAL A 152 15.66 -2.26 3.08
CA VAL A 152 15.99 -0.92 2.55
C VAL A 152 16.77 -1.00 1.26
N THR A 153 17.67 -1.97 1.11
CA THR A 153 18.44 -2.20 -0.12
C THR A 153 17.57 -2.57 -1.33
N LEU A 154 16.32 -2.98 -1.09
CA LEU A 154 15.34 -3.28 -2.14
C LEU A 154 14.52 -2.04 -2.55
N ALA A 155 14.71 -0.91 -1.89
CA ALA A 155 13.85 0.27 -2.07
C ALA A 155 13.79 0.70 -3.54
N LYS A 156 14.94 0.84 -4.20
CA LYS A 156 15.02 1.24 -5.60
C LYS A 156 14.20 0.31 -6.50
N GLU A 157 14.42 -1.01 -6.41
CA GLU A 157 13.69 -2.00 -7.19
C GLU A 157 12.18 -1.91 -6.96
N LYS A 158 11.76 -1.75 -5.70
CA LYS A 158 10.33 -1.69 -5.38
C LYS A 158 9.67 -0.41 -5.90
N TYR A 159 10.36 0.74 -5.85
CA TYR A 159 9.87 1.97 -6.47
C TYR A 159 9.76 1.84 -8.00
N GLU A 160 10.77 1.28 -8.66
CA GLU A 160 10.73 1.03 -10.10
C GLU A 160 9.53 0.16 -10.49
N LYS A 161 9.24 -0.89 -9.71
CA LYS A 161 8.05 -1.73 -9.91
C LYS A 161 6.75 -0.98 -9.69
N MET A 162 6.66 -0.10 -8.68
CA MET A 162 5.48 0.73 -8.44
C MET A 162 5.23 1.69 -9.62
N ILE A 163 6.25 2.39 -10.10
CA ILE A 163 6.15 3.28 -11.25
C ILE A 163 5.77 2.49 -12.51
N TYR A 164 6.44 1.37 -12.77
CA TYR A 164 6.11 0.51 -13.91
C TYR A 164 4.63 0.10 -13.90
N PHE A 165 4.07 -0.25 -12.74
CA PHE A 165 2.66 -0.61 -12.62
C PHE A 165 1.76 0.58 -12.99
N CYS A 166 2.06 1.77 -12.47
CA CYS A 166 1.30 2.97 -12.79
C CYS A 166 1.31 3.27 -14.29
N GLU A 167 2.47 3.20 -14.92
CA GLU A 167 2.63 3.45 -16.36
C GLU A 167 1.92 2.38 -17.21
N LYS A 168 2.10 1.09 -16.87
CA LYS A 168 1.46 -0.04 -17.55
C LYS A 168 -0.05 0.12 -17.62
N TYR A 169 -0.66 0.50 -16.52
CA TYR A 169 -2.12 0.60 -16.41
C TYR A 169 -2.66 2.03 -16.57
N LYS A 170 -1.80 3.01 -16.85
CA LYS A 170 -2.18 4.42 -17.00
C LYS A 170 -2.94 4.97 -15.78
N MET A 171 -2.48 4.62 -14.60
CA MET A 171 -3.05 5.10 -13.34
C MET A 171 -2.77 6.57 -13.12
N SER A 172 -3.68 7.26 -12.42
CA SER A 172 -3.40 8.59 -11.88
C SER A 172 -2.54 8.47 -10.63
N TYR A 173 -1.32 9.00 -10.67
CA TYR A 173 -0.39 8.96 -9.53
C TYR A 173 0.46 10.21 -9.41
N MET A 174 1.02 10.42 -8.23
CA MET A 174 2.06 11.40 -7.97
C MET A 174 3.13 10.81 -7.04
N VAL A 175 4.36 11.28 -7.18
CA VAL A 175 5.47 10.91 -6.29
C VAL A 175 5.82 12.12 -5.43
N ILE A 176 5.95 11.89 -4.12
CA ILE A 176 6.38 12.91 -3.15
C ILE A 176 7.64 12.42 -2.48
N ASP A 177 8.73 13.16 -2.67
CA ASP A 177 10.00 12.89 -1.98
C ASP A 177 9.93 13.43 -0.54
N THR A 178 10.09 12.50 0.40
CA THR A 178 10.07 12.78 1.84
C THR A 178 11.45 12.68 2.48
N SER A 179 12.53 12.55 1.70
CA SER A 179 13.89 12.34 2.22
C SER A 179 14.31 13.41 3.23
N ASN A 180 13.96 14.66 2.99
CA ASN A 180 14.30 15.81 3.82
C ASN A 180 13.20 16.22 4.81
N LEU A 181 12.15 15.42 4.98
CA LEU A 181 11.09 15.68 5.94
C LEU A 181 11.42 14.97 7.27
N SER A 182 11.31 15.69 8.36
CA SER A 182 11.49 15.18 9.73
C SER A 182 10.19 14.59 10.27
#